data_324aec04d28a3199f1c7f32af15e4509
#
_entry.id   324aec04d28a3199f1c7f32af15e4509
#
_cell.length_a   1.000
_cell.length_b   1.000
_cell.length_c   1.000
_cell.angle_alpha   90.00
_cell.angle_beta   90.00
_cell.angle_gamma   90.00
#
_symmetry.space_group_name_H-M   'P 1'
#
loop_
_entity.id
_entity.type
_entity.pdbx_description
1 polymer ?
#
loop_
_entity_poly.entity_id
_entity_poly.type
_entity_poly.pdbx_seq_one_letter_code
_entity_poly.pdbx_strand_id
1 'polypeptide(L)'
;MATLVKHRNQYISRIQKSVDGKRTTTTIPLRTNKKSTALVRHTKVNQSEKHIKEGLILKHQFSNYFEWLNEDGTSKLKQLTLDEAVNQFIEAYQVNISHSSVKRIRISLNNAIKSWKANTSIKQITTKHIEQFKQDYKSVHSVCGINLNLRNIKTFLRWCEDNNLIDRTPKIKMLREPKRLPKYISEKDFKELLELDSVSNFMKRAFILYLTTGCRRSEIIEGSLDGKILVVPATISKSRIERQISLNDWQSKIVKEIHIQRDTHLLNGKQLDTFKERFSKAFHNATNEINCDSNTLHCLRHTYAVTQWITSNDIYEVKNLLGHTSVTTTERYAQFNLDRLAQDFPSAYQVRLKVEKVRKNGSDTPLGDTPLSLLN
;
A
#
# COMPACT_ATOMS: atom_id res chain seq x y z
N MET A 1 -19.52 39.90 18.04
CA MET A 1 -20.68 39.69 17.15
C MET A 1 -20.40 40.29 15.78
N ALA A 2 -20.86 39.63 14.72
CA ALA A 2 -20.82 40.24 13.41
C ALA A 2 -21.67 41.52 13.34
N THR A 3 -21.31 42.44 12.45
CA THR A 3 -22.01 43.74 12.32
C THR A 3 -22.82 43.72 11.03
N LEU A 4 -24.11 44.11 11.13
CA LEU A 4 -24.98 44.29 9.97
C LEU A 4 -24.70 45.66 9.36
N VAL A 5 -24.36 45.72 8.08
CA VAL A 5 -24.05 46.98 7.37
C VAL A 5 -24.85 47.05 6.07
N LYS A 6 -25.40 48.22 5.73
CA LYS A 6 -26.00 48.47 4.41
C LYS A 6 -24.93 49.02 3.47
N HIS A 7 -24.68 48.34 2.34
CA HIS A 7 -23.71 48.73 1.35
C HIS A 7 -24.32 48.67 -0.06
N ARG A 8 -24.28 49.78 -0.81
CA ARG A 8 -24.80 49.87 -2.19
C ARG A 8 -26.18 49.23 -2.37
N ASN A 9 -27.15 49.63 -1.58
CA ASN A 9 -28.53 49.14 -1.62
C ASN A 9 -28.76 47.65 -1.22
N GLN A 10 -27.75 46.96 -0.75
CA GLN A 10 -27.86 45.61 -0.19
C GLN A 10 -27.29 45.54 1.22
N TYR A 11 -27.72 44.53 1.99
CA TYR A 11 -27.17 44.29 3.33
C TYR A 11 -26.04 43.29 3.28
N ILE A 12 -25.02 43.48 4.11
CA ILE A 12 -23.89 42.60 4.32
C ILE A 12 -23.69 42.33 5.81
N SER A 13 -23.21 41.16 6.16
CA SER A 13 -22.75 40.84 7.51
C SER A 13 -21.21 40.88 7.54
N ARG A 14 -20.63 41.59 8.49
CA ARG A 14 -19.20 41.83 8.60
C ARG A 14 -18.68 41.24 9.90
N ILE A 15 -17.76 40.28 9.79
CA ILE A 15 -17.08 39.64 10.91
C ILE A 15 -15.65 40.18 10.97
N GLN A 16 -15.26 40.68 12.16
CA GLN A 16 -13.90 41.14 12.40
C GLN A 16 -13.15 40.16 13.31
N LYS A 17 -11.90 39.84 12.95
CA LYS A 17 -10.98 39.04 13.73
C LYS A 17 -9.65 39.78 13.84
N SER A 18 -9.07 39.82 15.04
CA SER A 18 -7.72 40.30 15.25
C SER A 18 -6.78 39.07 15.43
N VAL A 19 -5.73 39.01 14.65
CA VAL A 19 -4.67 37.99 14.75
C VAL A 19 -3.35 38.74 14.71
N ASP A 20 -2.52 38.55 15.72
CA ASP A 20 -1.18 39.18 15.86
C ASP A 20 -1.21 40.71 15.65
N GLY A 21 -2.21 41.40 16.24
CA GLY A 21 -2.38 42.85 16.13
C GLY A 21 -2.94 43.33 14.78
N LYS A 22 -3.08 42.47 13.77
CA LYS A 22 -3.69 42.82 12.48
C LYS A 22 -5.19 42.47 12.47
N ARG A 23 -6.01 43.47 12.12
CA ARG A 23 -7.46 43.27 11.96
C ARG A 23 -7.76 42.73 10.57
N THR A 24 -8.36 41.56 10.50
CA THR A 24 -8.92 40.99 9.28
C THR A 24 -10.44 41.09 9.31
N THR A 25 -11.04 41.38 8.16
CA THR A 25 -12.48 41.53 8.02
C THR A 25 -13.00 40.51 6.99
N THR A 26 -13.92 39.64 7.41
CA THR A 26 -14.66 38.75 6.53
C THR A 26 -16.05 39.31 6.29
N THR A 27 -16.40 39.52 5.03
CA THR A 27 -17.71 40.06 4.64
C THR A 27 -18.56 39.00 3.98
N ILE A 28 -19.81 38.83 4.45
CA ILE A 28 -20.77 37.87 3.91
C ILE A 28 -21.94 38.67 3.34
N PRO A 29 -22.18 38.64 2.00
CA PRO A 29 -23.32 39.32 1.39
C PRO A 29 -24.63 38.66 1.82
N LEU A 30 -25.61 39.45 2.24
CA LEU A 30 -26.92 38.93 2.65
C LEU A 30 -27.93 38.92 1.48
N ARG A 31 -27.52 39.38 0.30
CA ARG A 31 -28.29 39.32 -0.96
C ARG A 31 -29.75 39.73 -0.82
N THR A 32 -29.99 40.83 -0.11
CA THR A 32 -31.31 41.41 0.08
C THR A 32 -31.22 42.88 0.34
N ASN A 33 -32.24 43.63 -0.10
CA ASN A 33 -32.45 45.05 0.21
C ASN A 33 -33.51 45.27 1.31
N LYS A 34 -34.23 44.18 1.71
CA LYS A 34 -35.23 44.22 2.77
C LYS A 34 -34.56 44.00 4.14
N LYS A 35 -34.77 44.96 5.06
CA LYS A 35 -34.17 44.94 6.42
C LYS A 35 -34.59 43.70 7.23
N SER A 36 -35.87 43.29 7.13
CA SER A 36 -36.40 42.11 7.83
C SER A 36 -35.67 40.84 7.41
N THR A 37 -35.54 40.58 6.11
CA THR A 37 -34.82 39.42 5.57
C THR A 37 -33.32 39.48 5.93
N ALA A 38 -32.73 40.69 5.89
CA ALA A 38 -31.34 40.87 6.27
C ALA A 38 -31.08 40.53 7.73
N LEU A 39 -31.98 40.84 8.64
CA LEU A 39 -31.86 40.50 10.06
C LEU A 39 -31.90 38.99 10.29
N VAL A 40 -32.82 38.26 9.64
CA VAL A 40 -32.91 36.80 9.73
C VAL A 40 -31.61 36.12 9.23
N ARG A 41 -31.12 36.55 8.06
CA ARG A 41 -29.87 36.04 7.47
C ARG A 41 -28.64 36.40 8.33
N HIS A 42 -28.63 37.60 8.90
CA HIS A 42 -27.56 38.05 9.81
C HIS A 42 -27.53 37.25 11.11
N THR A 43 -28.67 36.84 11.66
CA THR A 43 -28.73 35.99 12.83
C THR A 43 -28.09 34.62 12.56
N LYS A 44 -28.34 34.00 11.40
CA LYS A 44 -27.66 32.77 10.99
C LYS A 44 -26.14 32.98 10.86
N VAL A 45 -25.66 34.11 10.34
CA VAL A 45 -24.23 34.43 10.27
C VAL A 45 -23.62 34.54 11.69
N ASN A 46 -24.33 35.18 12.61
CA ASN A 46 -23.89 35.33 14.02
C ASN A 46 -23.76 33.96 14.71
N GLN A 47 -24.67 33.01 14.46
CA GLN A 47 -24.60 31.68 14.99
C GLN A 47 -23.32 30.91 14.52
N SER A 48 -22.87 31.20 13.30
CA SER A 48 -21.68 30.59 12.70
C SER A 48 -20.40 31.43 12.92
N GLU A 49 -20.49 32.62 13.53
CA GLU A 49 -19.37 33.57 13.64
C GLU A 49 -18.12 32.96 14.32
N LYS A 50 -18.34 32.21 15.41
CA LYS A 50 -17.26 31.55 16.16
C LYS A 50 -16.49 30.60 15.25
N HIS A 51 -17.18 29.70 14.54
CA HIS A 51 -16.57 28.75 13.64
C HIS A 51 -15.83 29.38 12.47
N ILE A 52 -16.36 30.52 11.96
CA ILE A 52 -15.69 31.29 10.91
C ILE A 52 -14.41 31.95 11.44
N LYS A 53 -14.44 32.50 12.66
CA LYS A 53 -13.24 33.08 13.30
C LYS A 53 -12.17 32.02 13.62
N GLU A 54 -12.58 30.84 14.00
CA GLU A 54 -11.70 29.71 14.30
C GLU A 54 -11.16 29.01 13.04
N GLY A 55 -11.67 29.38 11.86
CA GLY A 55 -11.27 28.80 10.58
C GLY A 55 -11.89 27.41 10.31
N LEU A 56 -12.88 27.00 11.10
CA LEU A 56 -13.64 25.77 10.90
C LEU A 56 -14.61 25.86 9.71
N ILE A 57 -15.04 27.07 9.37
CA ILE A 57 -15.82 27.37 8.17
C ILE A 57 -15.01 28.35 7.30
N LEU A 58 -14.52 27.85 6.18
CA LEU A 58 -13.71 28.66 5.26
C LEU A 58 -14.59 29.42 4.27
N LYS A 59 -14.06 30.56 3.73
CA LYS A 59 -14.82 31.47 2.86
C LYS A 59 -15.44 30.77 1.64
N HIS A 60 -14.78 29.75 1.07
CA HIS A 60 -15.31 28.99 -0.07
C HIS A 60 -16.47 28.06 0.32
N GLN A 61 -16.67 27.81 1.61
CA GLN A 61 -17.73 26.93 2.13
C GLN A 61 -18.99 27.71 2.53
N PHE A 62 -18.98 29.05 2.48
CA PHE A 62 -20.11 29.88 2.93
C PHE A 62 -21.42 29.54 2.23
N SER A 63 -21.39 29.13 0.97
CA SER A 63 -22.58 28.71 0.23
C SER A 63 -23.23 27.43 0.80
N ASN A 64 -22.47 26.60 1.52
CA ASN A 64 -23.01 25.39 2.16
C ASN A 64 -23.72 25.70 3.48
N TYR A 65 -23.36 26.81 4.12
CA TYR A 65 -23.94 27.25 5.40
C TYR A 65 -24.99 28.32 5.25
N PHE A 66 -24.96 29.10 4.16
CA PHE A 66 -25.81 30.23 3.90
C PHE A 66 -26.54 30.06 2.56
N GLU A 67 -27.73 29.43 2.59
CA GLU A 67 -28.55 29.05 1.44
C GLU A 67 -28.78 30.21 0.45
N TRP A 68 -28.95 31.44 0.96
CA TRP A 68 -29.18 32.64 0.12
C TRP A 68 -28.00 33.03 -0.76
N LEU A 69 -26.81 32.46 -0.53
CA LEU A 69 -25.66 32.65 -1.41
C LEU A 69 -25.79 31.84 -2.69
N ASN A 70 -26.76 30.91 -2.76
CA ASN A 70 -27.06 30.07 -3.91
C ASN A 70 -28.27 30.57 -4.72
N GLU A 71 -29.00 31.61 -4.26
CA GLU A 71 -30.27 32.10 -4.86
C GLU A 71 -30.11 32.81 -6.21
N ASP A 72 -28.91 33.25 -6.60
CA ASP A 72 -28.69 33.82 -7.92
C ASP A 72 -28.27 32.72 -8.91
N GLY A 73 -29.13 32.41 -9.88
CA GLY A 73 -28.91 31.43 -10.94
C GLY A 73 -27.71 31.70 -11.86
N THR A 74 -26.76 32.54 -11.46
CA THR A 74 -25.54 32.93 -12.19
C THR A 74 -24.23 32.52 -11.51
N SER A 75 -24.21 32.15 -10.23
CA SER A 75 -23.07 31.38 -9.74
C SER A 75 -23.35 29.88 -9.94
N LYS A 76 -23.07 29.32 -11.10
CA LYS A 76 -22.69 27.93 -11.16
C LYS A 76 -21.62 27.77 -10.09
N LEU A 77 -22.00 27.28 -8.89
CA LEU A 77 -21.03 26.78 -7.91
C LEU A 77 -20.06 25.97 -8.74
N LYS A 78 -18.82 26.41 -8.83
CA LYS A 78 -17.81 25.67 -9.57
C LYS A 78 -17.80 24.29 -8.93
N GLN A 79 -18.55 23.37 -9.54
CA GLN A 79 -18.68 22.02 -9.02
C GLN A 79 -17.28 21.44 -9.03
N LEU A 80 -16.83 20.99 -7.88
CA LEU A 80 -15.52 20.37 -7.75
C LEU A 80 -15.39 19.27 -8.79
N THR A 81 -14.42 19.40 -9.66
CA THR A 81 -14.15 18.40 -10.69
C THR A 81 -13.46 17.20 -10.09
N LEU A 82 -13.50 16.07 -10.78
CA LEU A 82 -12.81 14.83 -10.36
C LEU A 82 -11.31 15.09 -10.16
N ASP A 83 -10.66 15.81 -11.06
CA ASP A 83 -9.23 16.12 -10.95
C ASP A 83 -8.92 16.98 -9.73
N GLU A 84 -9.70 18.05 -9.49
CA GLU A 84 -9.53 18.89 -8.32
C GLU A 84 -9.74 18.11 -7.01
N ALA A 85 -10.76 17.21 -6.96
CA ALA A 85 -11.02 16.37 -5.80
C ALA A 85 -9.89 15.36 -5.56
N VAL A 86 -9.34 14.76 -6.61
CA VAL A 86 -8.20 13.82 -6.52
C VAL A 86 -6.96 14.52 -5.97
N ASN A 87 -6.67 15.74 -6.43
CA ASN A 87 -5.51 16.49 -5.94
C ASN A 87 -5.65 16.82 -4.45
N GLN A 88 -6.83 17.31 -4.01
CA GLN A 88 -7.12 17.56 -2.59
C GLN A 88 -6.98 16.28 -1.74
N PHE A 89 -7.51 15.15 -2.23
CA PHE A 89 -7.39 13.89 -1.53
C PHE A 89 -5.93 13.45 -1.38
N ILE A 90 -5.12 13.50 -2.45
CA ILE A 90 -3.72 13.11 -2.40
C ILE A 90 -2.95 14.00 -1.42
N GLU A 91 -3.18 15.30 -1.44
CA GLU A 91 -2.55 16.26 -0.55
C GLU A 91 -2.88 15.97 0.93
N ALA A 92 -4.14 15.71 1.24
CA ALA A 92 -4.56 15.35 2.59
C ALA A 92 -4.09 13.96 3.03
N TYR A 93 -4.08 12.98 2.11
CA TYR A 93 -3.87 11.58 2.45
C TYR A 93 -2.39 11.18 2.55
N GLN A 94 -1.50 11.88 1.82
CA GLN A 94 -0.06 11.59 1.80
C GLN A 94 0.63 11.71 3.16
N VAL A 95 0.06 12.49 4.09
CA VAL A 95 0.62 12.68 5.44
C VAL A 95 0.62 11.37 6.25
N ASN A 96 -0.34 10.48 5.98
CA ASN A 96 -0.60 9.29 6.79
C ASN A 96 -0.08 7.97 6.20
N ILE A 97 0.43 7.99 4.96
CA ILE A 97 0.82 6.78 4.24
C ILE A 97 2.20 6.89 3.59
N SER A 98 2.82 5.73 3.31
CA SER A 98 4.12 5.68 2.65
C SER A 98 4.09 6.26 1.23
N HIS A 99 5.21 6.84 0.79
CA HIS A 99 5.38 7.38 -0.57
C HIS A 99 5.00 6.37 -1.68
N SER A 100 5.37 5.11 -1.52
CA SER A 100 5.01 4.03 -2.47
C SER A 100 3.51 3.79 -2.54
N SER A 101 2.80 3.91 -1.41
CA SER A 101 1.34 3.81 -1.36
C SER A 101 0.67 5.01 -2.04
N VAL A 102 1.17 6.23 -1.81
CA VAL A 102 0.71 7.45 -2.50
C VAL A 102 0.85 7.28 -4.01
N LYS A 103 2.04 6.85 -4.49
CA LYS A 103 2.29 6.62 -5.92
C LYS A 103 1.28 5.65 -6.53
N ARG A 104 0.99 4.55 -5.83
CA ARG A 104 0.01 3.54 -6.29
C ARG A 104 -1.41 4.06 -6.33
N ILE A 105 -1.84 4.81 -5.30
CA ILE A 105 -3.15 5.44 -5.25
C ILE A 105 -3.28 6.46 -6.39
N ARG A 106 -2.28 7.30 -6.60
CA ARG A 106 -2.25 8.28 -7.71
C ARG A 106 -2.43 7.61 -9.07
N ILE A 107 -1.73 6.49 -9.32
CA ILE A 107 -1.90 5.71 -10.56
C ILE A 107 -3.35 5.24 -10.70
N SER A 108 -3.95 4.70 -9.64
CA SER A 108 -5.33 4.22 -9.67
C SER A 108 -6.34 5.34 -9.95
N LEU A 109 -6.15 6.51 -9.34
CA LEU A 109 -7.03 7.66 -9.52
C LEU A 109 -6.84 8.31 -10.90
N ASN A 110 -5.61 8.34 -11.42
CA ASN A 110 -5.35 8.77 -12.80
C ASN A 110 -6.05 7.85 -13.82
N ASN A 111 -6.11 6.55 -13.54
CA ASN A 111 -6.89 5.62 -14.36
C ASN A 111 -8.39 5.94 -14.30
N ALA A 112 -8.92 6.30 -13.13
CA ALA A 112 -10.32 6.74 -12.99
C ALA A 112 -10.58 8.05 -13.76
N ILE A 113 -9.66 9.03 -13.67
CA ILE A 113 -9.74 10.29 -14.43
C ILE A 113 -9.76 10.03 -15.94
N LYS A 114 -8.94 9.11 -16.44
CA LYS A 114 -8.94 8.73 -17.87
C LYS A 114 -10.27 8.12 -18.31
N SER A 115 -10.87 7.25 -17.47
CA SER A 115 -12.14 6.59 -17.77
C SER A 115 -13.34 7.55 -17.69
N TRP A 116 -13.37 8.44 -16.67
CA TRP A 116 -14.55 9.26 -16.36
C TRP A 116 -14.44 10.71 -16.82
N LYS A 117 -13.29 11.13 -17.36
CA LYS A 117 -12.89 12.49 -17.77
C LYS A 117 -12.65 13.44 -16.56
N ALA A 118 -11.57 14.19 -16.65
CA ALA A 118 -11.09 15.09 -15.59
C ALA A 118 -12.13 16.12 -15.12
N ASN A 119 -12.90 16.68 -16.06
CA ASN A 119 -13.88 17.72 -15.81
C ASN A 119 -15.24 17.21 -15.27
N THR A 120 -15.40 15.90 -15.08
CA THR A 120 -16.61 15.35 -14.49
C THR A 120 -16.77 15.87 -13.08
N SER A 121 -17.96 16.37 -12.72
CA SER A 121 -18.25 16.77 -11.35
C SER A 121 -18.20 15.56 -10.42
N ILE A 122 -17.49 15.67 -9.28
CA ILE A 122 -17.38 14.58 -8.31
C ILE A 122 -18.77 14.11 -7.81
N LYS A 123 -19.76 15.00 -7.72
CA LYS A 123 -21.13 14.68 -7.33
C LYS A 123 -21.87 13.82 -8.36
N GLN A 124 -21.43 13.81 -9.60
CA GLN A 124 -22.04 13.02 -10.68
C GLN A 124 -21.51 11.59 -10.75
N ILE A 125 -20.49 11.24 -9.97
CA ILE A 125 -19.91 9.89 -9.98
C ILE A 125 -20.91 8.90 -9.38
N THR A 126 -21.32 7.95 -10.20
CA THR A 126 -22.35 6.94 -9.87
C THR A 126 -21.80 5.52 -10.06
N THR A 127 -22.61 4.53 -9.70
CA THR A 127 -22.29 3.11 -9.97
C THR A 127 -22.06 2.84 -11.47
N LYS A 128 -22.70 3.60 -12.38
CA LYS A 128 -22.44 3.48 -13.82
C LYS A 128 -20.99 3.77 -14.18
N HIS A 129 -20.40 4.80 -13.58
CA HIS A 129 -18.98 5.13 -13.77
C HIS A 129 -18.06 4.01 -13.28
N ILE A 130 -18.42 3.36 -12.17
CA ILE A 130 -17.66 2.20 -11.66
C ILE A 130 -17.73 1.02 -12.65
N GLU A 131 -18.90 0.72 -13.18
CA GLU A 131 -19.04 -0.35 -14.18
C GLU A 131 -18.35 0.01 -15.50
N GLN A 132 -18.40 1.27 -15.94
CA GLN A 132 -17.64 1.75 -17.10
C GLN A 132 -16.13 1.54 -16.90
N PHE A 133 -15.60 1.92 -15.74
CA PHE A 133 -14.18 1.70 -15.40
C PHE A 133 -13.79 0.23 -15.56
N LYS A 134 -14.61 -0.70 -15.07
CA LYS A 134 -14.36 -2.15 -15.21
C LYS A 134 -14.29 -2.58 -16.67
N GLN A 135 -15.18 -2.06 -17.51
CA GLN A 135 -15.20 -2.37 -18.94
C GLN A 135 -13.97 -1.81 -19.65
N ASP A 136 -13.61 -0.54 -19.40
CA ASP A 136 -12.47 0.13 -20.02
C ASP A 136 -11.15 -0.60 -19.74
N TYR A 137 -11.02 -1.20 -18.55
CA TYR A 137 -9.79 -1.85 -18.12
C TYR A 137 -9.78 -3.38 -18.21
N LYS A 138 -10.88 -4.00 -18.64
CA LYS A 138 -11.02 -5.47 -18.73
C LYS A 138 -9.99 -6.13 -19.65
N SER A 139 -9.62 -5.48 -20.74
CA SER A 139 -8.65 -5.99 -21.71
C SER A 139 -7.21 -5.60 -21.40
N VAL A 140 -7.01 -4.58 -20.55
CA VAL A 140 -5.69 -3.98 -20.27
C VAL A 140 -5.09 -4.50 -18.96
N HIS A 141 -5.94 -4.80 -17.98
CA HIS A 141 -5.51 -5.22 -16.64
C HIS A 141 -6.08 -6.58 -16.25
N SER A 142 -5.30 -7.32 -15.45
CA SER A 142 -5.80 -8.52 -14.77
C SER A 142 -6.92 -8.14 -13.78
N VAL A 143 -7.77 -9.11 -13.43
CA VAL A 143 -8.83 -8.94 -12.42
C VAL A 143 -8.26 -8.39 -11.10
N CYS A 144 -7.11 -8.90 -10.67
CA CYS A 144 -6.39 -8.40 -9.48
C CYS A 144 -6.00 -6.91 -9.62
N GLY A 145 -5.50 -6.51 -10.80
CA GLY A 145 -5.15 -5.12 -11.11
C GLY A 145 -6.36 -4.19 -11.11
N ILE A 146 -7.49 -4.62 -11.69
CA ILE A 146 -8.75 -3.86 -11.66
C ILE A 146 -9.23 -3.72 -10.21
N ASN A 147 -9.25 -4.80 -9.43
CA ASN A 147 -9.67 -4.77 -8.03
C ASN A 147 -8.77 -3.88 -7.16
N LEU A 148 -7.48 -3.84 -7.44
CA LEU A 148 -6.57 -2.92 -6.76
C LEU A 148 -6.94 -1.45 -7.03
N ASN A 149 -7.21 -1.10 -8.30
CA ASN A 149 -7.69 0.23 -8.65
C ASN A 149 -9.03 0.54 -7.97
N LEU A 150 -9.99 -0.38 -7.99
CA LEU A 150 -11.30 -0.22 -7.36
C LEU A 150 -11.22 -0.01 -5.83
N ARG A 151 -10.28 -0.68 -5.14
CA ARG A 151 -10.03 -0.44 -3.70
C ARG A 151 -9.56 0.98 -3.45
N ASN A 152 -8.62 1.48 -4.25
CA ASN A 152 -8.12 2.85 -4.12
C ASN A 152 -9.18 3.89 -4.48
N ILE A 153 -9.97 3.66 -5.53
CA ILE A 153 -11.12 4.48 -5.90
C ILE A 153 -12.16 4.51 -4.77
N LYS A 154 -12.44 3.36 -4.15
CA LYS A 154 -13.36 3.28 -3.00
C LYS A 154 -12.86 4.11 -1.82
N THR A 155 -11.56 4.05 -1.52
CA THR A 155 -10.95 4.85 -0.45
C THR A 155 -11.09 6.34 -0.74
N PHE A 156 -10.82 6.78 -1.97
CA PHE A 156 -11.00 8.16 -2.41
C PHE A 156 -12.46 8.63 -2.31
N LEU A 157 -13.41 7.85 -2.83
CA LEU A 157 -14.83 8.24 -2.80
C LEU A 157 -15.39 8.28 -1.36
N ARG A 158 -14.93 7.40 -0.47
CA ARG A 158 -15.27 7.49 0.96
C ARG A 158 -14.73 8.77 1.59
N TRP A 159 -13.47 9.11 1.30
CA TRP A 159 -12.92 10.38 1.75
C TRP A 159 -13.73 11.58 1.24
N CYS A 160 -14.21 11.53 0.00
CA CYS A 160 -15.11 12.57 -0.53
C CYS A 160 -16.44 12.63 0.24
N GLU A 161 -17.02 11.48 0.63
CA GLU A 161 -18.23 11.42 1.46
C GLU A 161 -17.96 11.98 2.86
N ASP A 162 -16.87 11.56 3.52
CA ASP A 162 -16.46 12.03 4.85
C ASP A 162 -16.20 13.54 4.89
N ASN A 163 -15.78 14.12 3.75
CA ASN A 163 -15.57 15.57 3.60
C ASN A 163 -16.76 16.32 2.99
N ASN A 164 -17.95 15.70 2.90
CA ASN A 164 -19.18 16.28 2.34
C ASN A 164 -19.04 16.80 0.89
N LEU A 165 -18.14 16.23 0.12
CA LEU A 165 -17.97 16.53 -1.32
C LEU A 165 -18.98 15.78 -2.18
N ILE A 166 -19.43 14.63 -1.70
CA ILE A 166 -20.52 13.81 -2.25
C ILE A 166 -21.44 13.39 -1.12
N ASP A 167 -22.72 13.13 -1.43
CA ASP A 167 -23.72 12.76 -0.43
C ASP A 167 -23.55 11.28 0.01
N ARG A 168 -23.12 10.43 -0.90
CA ARG A 168 -22.92 8.98 -0.64
C ARG A 168 -21.94 8.35 -1.62
N THR A 169 -21.08 7.49 -1.09
CA THR A 169 -20.19 6.65 -1.92
C THR A 169 -20.98 5.64 -2.77
N PRO A 170 -20.80 5.62 -4.10
CA PRO A 170 -21.43 4.63 -4.97
C PRO A 170 -21.06 3.20 -4.57
N LYS A 171 -21.98 2.26 -4.79
CA LYS A 171 -21.74 0.84 -4.52
C LYS A 171 -20.66 0.29 -5.46
N ILE A 172 -19.56 -0.19 -4.90
CA ILE A 172 -18.45 -0.78 -5.64
C ILE A 172 -18.37 -2.27 -5.33
N LYS A 173 -18.74 -3.11 -6.31
CA LYS A 173 -18.55 -4.57 -6.25
C LYS A 173 -17.20 -4.91 -6.86
N MET A 174 -16.35 -5.67 -6.13
CA MET A 174 -15.10 -6.22 -6.66
C MET A 174 -15.40 -7.35 -7.65
N LEU A 175 -14.51 -7.54 -8.62
CA LEU A 175 -14.56 -8.69 -9.53
C LEU A 175 -14.16 -9.96 -8.77
N ARG A 176 -14.70 -11.10 -9.13
CA ARG A 176 -14.33 -12.39 -8.53
C ARG A 176 -12.92 -12.77 -9.00
N GLU A 177 -11.99 -12.88 -8.07
CA GLU A 177 -10.62 -13.30 -8.34
C GLU A 177 -10.48 -14.83 -8.17
N PRO A 178 -9.90 -15.55 -9.12
CA PRO A 178 -9.50 -16.93 -8.90
C PRO A 178 -8.40 -16.98 -7.84
N LYS A 179 -8.59 -17.78 -6.81
CA LYS A 179 -7.55 -18.03 -5.82
C LYS A 179 -6.45 -18.88 -6.48
N ARG A 180 -5.22 -18.39 -6.45
CA ARG A 180 -4.05 -19.13 -6.94
C ARG A 180 -3.12 -19.41 -5.78
N LEU A 181 -2.52 -20.59 -5.79
CA LEU A 181 -1.44 -20.91 -4.86
C LEU A 181 -0.20 -20.04 -5.16
N PRO A 182 0.61 -19.72 -4.15
CA PRO A 182 1.86 -19.01 -4.35
C PRO A 182 2.78 -19.79 -5.30
N LYS A 183 3.46 -19.10 -6.21
CA LYS A 183 4.51 -19.73 -7.01
C LYS A 183 5.76 -19.90 -6.15
N TYR A 184 6.38 -21.06 -6.20
CA TYR A 184 7.67 -21.37 -5.62
C TYR A 184 8.64 -21.85 -6.72
N ILE A 185 9.92 -21.93 -6.43
CA ILE A 185 10.92 -22.55 -7.30
C ILE A 185 11.27 -23.94 -6.72
N SER A 186 11.30 -24.98 -7.57
CA SER A 186 11.67 -26.33 -7.14
C SER A 186 13.16 -26.43 -6.80
N GLU A 187 13.58 -27.46 -6.06
CA GLU A 187 15.00 -27.73 -5.82
C GLU A 187 15.78 -27.91 -7.12
N LYS A 188 15.18 -28.58 -8.11
CA LYS A 188 15.78 -28.80 -9.41
C LYS A 188 16.03 -27.49 -10.14
N ASP A 189 14.97 -26.69 -10.31
CA ASP A 189 15.07 -25.42 -11.04
C ASP A 189 16.00 -24.43 -10.35
N PHE A 190 16.04 -24.44 -9.00
CA PHE A 190 16.94 -23.56 -8.26
C PHE A 190 18.41 -23.98 -8.43
N LYS A 191 18.72 -25.29 -8.46
CA LYS A 191 20.07 -25.77 -8.77
C LYS A 191 20.49 -25.37 -10.18
N GLU A 192 19.64 -25.59 -11.16
CA GLU A 192 19.88 -25.18 -12.55
C GLU A 192 20.14 -23.66 -12.66
N LEU A 193 19.36 -22.84 -11.93
CA LEU A 193 19.58 -21.38 -11.87
C LEU A 193 20.98 -21.03 -11.31
N LEU A 194 21.45 -21.77 -10.30
CA LEU A 194 22.77 -21.52 -9.70
C LEU A 194 23.94 -21.94 -10.61
N GLU A 195 23.71 -22.80 -11.61
CA GLU A 195 24.71 -23.21 -12.59
C GLU A 195 24.89 -22.20 -13.73
N LEU A 196 23.93 -21.27 -13.92
CA LEU A 196 23.98 -20.28 -15.01
C LEU A 196 25.21 -19.37 -14.91
N ASP A 197 26.00 -19.28 -15.98
CA ASP A 197 27.15 -18.37 -16.09
C ASP A 197 26.71 -16.90 -16.19
N SER A 198 25.51 -16.63 -16.71
CA SER A 198 24.90 -15.29 -16.79
C SER A 198 24.65 -14.64 -15.43
N VAL A 199 24.57 -15.44 -14.36
CA VAL A 199 24.32 -14.98 -13.00
C VAL A 199 25.64 -14.86 -12.22
N SER A 200 25.99 -13.66 -11.79
CA SER A 200 27.21 -13.43 -11.02
C SER A 200 27.19 -14.21 -9.69
N ASN A 201 28.38 -14.63 -9.23
CA ASN A 201 28.53 -15.34 -7.96
C ASN A 201 27.94 -14.57 -6.77
N PHE A 202 28.01 -13.24 -6.78
CA PHE A 202 27.36 -12.41 -5.77
C PHE A 202 25.83 -12.58 -5.77
N MET A 203 25.20 -12.56 -6.95
CA MET A 203 23.74 -12.75 -7.06
C MET A 203 23.33 -14.18 -6.68
N LYS A 204 24.12 -15.20 -7.08
CA LYS A 204 23.89 -16.60 -6.65
C LYS A 204 23.85 -16.70 -5.13
N ARG A 205 24.87 -16.16 -4.44
CA ARG A 205 24.90 -16.13 -2.96
C ARG A 205 23.72 -15.35 -2.36
N ALA A 206 23.35 -14.21 -2.95
CA ALA A 206 22.20 -13.46 -2.49
C ALA A 206 20.88 -14.25 -2.65
N PHE A 207 20.69 -14.98 -3.75
CA PHE A 207 19.51 -15.83 -3.94
C PHE A 207 19.44 -16.95 -2.91
N ILE A 208 20.58 -17.61 -2.61
CA ILE A 208 20.65 -18.60 -1.54
C ILE A 208 20.30 -17.98 -0.19
N LEU A 209 20.79 -16.77 0.11
CA LEU A 209 20.45 -16.04 1.33
C LEU A 209 18.94 -15.79 1.44
N TYR A 210 18.28 -15.30 0.37
CA TYR A 210 16.82 -15.09 0.37
C TYR A 210 16.05 -16.39 0.53
N LEU A 211 16.53 -17.47 -0.11
CA LEU A 211 15.93 -18.80 -0.02
C LEU A 211 16.04 -19.36 1.41
N THR A 212 17.19 -19.22 2.06
CA THR A 212 17.45 -19.83 3.38
C THR A 212 16.95 -19.02 4.56
N THR A 213 16.70 -17.72 4.39
CA THR A 213 16.17 -16.84 5.45
C THR A 213 14.68 -16.55 5.32
N GLY A 214 14.12 -16.73 4.12
CA GLY A 214 12.74 -16.32 3.83
C GLY A 214 12.48 -14.83 3.97
N CYS A 215 13.52 -14.00 4.03
CA CYS A 215 13.39 -12.56 4.18
C CYS A 215 12.73 -11.90 2.96
N ARG A 216 12.04 -10.76 3.19
CA ARG A 216 11.64 -9.88 2.09
C ARG A 216 12.86 -9.17 1.53
N ARG A 217 12.81 -8.79 0.25
CA ARG A 217 13.90 -8.08 -0.42
C ARG A 217 14.39 -6.86 0.36
N SER A 218 13.48 -6.03 0.83
CA SER A 218 13.81 -4.83 1.61
C SER A 218 14.33 -5.16 3.02
N GLU A 219 13.94 -6.25 3.62
CA GLU A 219 14.39 -6.65 4.96
C GLU A 219 15.91 -6.86 5.01
N ILE A 220 16.47 -7.55 4.00
CA ILE A 220 17.93 -7.75 3.91
C ILE A 220 18.66 -6.46 3.54
N ILE A 221 18.12 -5.71 2.56
CA ILE A 221 18.82 -4.53 2.01
C ILE A 221 18.79 -3.33 2.98
N GLU A 222 17.69 -3.14 3.68
CA GLU A 222 17.44 -1.95 4.53
C GLU A 222 17.56 -2.22 6.02
N GLY A 223 17.56 -3.48 6.44
CA GLY A 223 17.81 -3.86 7.82
C GLY A 223 19.23 -3.50 8.26
N SER A 224 19.47 -3.51 9.56
CA SER A 224 20.81 -3.37 10.16
C SER A 224 21.29 -4.72 10.68
N LEU A 225 22.60 -4.94 10.63
CA LEU A 225 23.21 -6.17 11.14
C LEU A 225 23.89 -5.88 12.48
N ASP A 226 23.44 -6.55 13.54
CA ASP A 226 24.06 -6.56 14.86
C ASP A 226 24.63 -7.95 15.13
N GLY A 227 25.95 -8.10 15.01
CA GLY A 227 26.60 -9.40 15.05
C GLY A 227 26.06 -10.38 14.02
N LYS A 228 25.33 -11.39 14.48
CA LYS A 228 24.62 -12.38 13.65
C LYS A 228 23.09 -12.17 13.64
N ILE A 229 22.62 -11.02 14.07
CA ILE A 229 21.19 -10.70 14.10
C ILE A 229 20.89 -9.64 13.06
N LEU A 230 20.04 -9.96 12.11
CA LEU A 230 19.47 -8.98 11.18
C LEU A 230 18.26 -8.33 11.86
N VAL A 231 18.38 -7.06 12.20
CA VAL A 231 17.33 -6.23 12.80
C VAL A 231 16.58 -5.51 11.68
N VAL A 232 15.30 -5.81 11.53
CA VAL A 232 14.40 -5.16 10.57
C VAL A 232 13.51 -4.19 11.35
N PRO A 233 13.77 -2.88 11.31
CA PRO A 233 13.01 -1.91 12.07
C PRO A 233 11.54 -1.82 11.61
N ALA A 234 10.67 -1.39 12.53
CA ALA A 234 9.23 -1.26 12.28
C ALA A 234 8.89 -0.37 11.09
N THR A 235 9.75 0.61 10.80
CA THR A 235 9.58 1.55 9.66
C THR A 235 9.71 0.87 8.29
N ILE A 236 10.49 -0.20 8.19
CA ILE A 236 10.70 -0.98 6.96
C ILE A 236 9.74 -2.17 6.92
N SER A 237 9.40 -2.69 8.10
CA SER A 237 8.50 -3.84 8.22
C SER A 237 7.09 -3.50 7.74
N LYS A 238 6.54 -4.30 6.83
CA LYS A 238 5.16 -4.13 6.36
C LYS A 238 4.12 -4.27 7.49
N SER A 239 4.47 -5.00 8.54
CA SER A 239 3.64 -5.18 9.74
C SER A 239 3.75 -4.03 10.75
N ARG A 240 4.67 -3.09 10.54
CA ARG A 240 5.06 -2.02 11.49
C ARG A 240 5.50 -2.57 12.85
N ILE A 241 6.04 -3.76 12.87
CA ILE A 241 6.61 -4.42 14.04
C ILE A 241 8.07 -4.70 13.72
N GLU A 242 8.97 -4.39 14.65
CA GLU A 242 10.39 -4.76 14.55
C GLU A 242 10.51 -6.28 14.51
N ARG A 243 11.47 -6.76 13.73
CA ARG A 243 11.75 -8.19 13.57
C ARG A 243 13.25 -8.42 13.66
N GLN A 244 13.62 -9.41 14.44
CA GLN A 244 15.00 -9.87 14.57
C GLN A 244 15.12 -11.27 13.97
N ILE A 245 16.15 -11.48 13.15
CA ILE A 245 16.37 -12.71 12.42
C ILE A 245 17.79 -13.18 12.68
N SER A 246 17.93 -14.34 13.33
CA SER A 246 19.21 -14.95 13.57
C SER A 246 19.80 -15.47 12.28
N LEU A 247 21.07 -15.20 12.04
CA LEU A 247 21.83 -15.60 10.87
C LEU A 247 23.01 -16.48 11.27
N ASN A 248 23.38 -17.40 10.43
CA ASN A 248 24.66 -18.11 10.58
C ASN A 248 25.85 -17.23 10.05
N ASP A 249 27.08 -17.72 10.21
CA ASP A 249 28.28 -16.99 9.82
C ASP A 249 28.31 -16.66 8.33
N TRP A 250 27.92 -17.61 7.48
CA TRP A 250 27.87 -17.42 6.05
C TRP A 250 26.81 -16.37 5.66
N GLN A 251 25.60 -16.49 6.20
CA GLN A 251 24.50 -15.54 5.94
C GLN A 251 24.87 -14.12 6.39
N SER A 252 25.48 -13.97 7.56
CA SER A 252 25.97 -12.68 8.08
C SER A 252 27.01 -12.05 7.14
N LYS A 253 27.94 -12.85 6.62
CA LYS A 253 28.93 -12.39 5.63
C LYS A 253 28.26 -11.85 4.37
N ILE A 254 27.26 -12.55 3.83
CA ILE A 254 26.57 -12.12 2.60
C ILE A 254 25.73 -10.86 2.85
N VAL A 255 25.07 -10.76 4.02
CA VAL A 255 24.35 -9.53 4.39
C VAL A 255 25.32 -8.34 4.45
N LYS A 256 26.51 -8.49 5.06
CA LYS A 256 27.55 -7.44 5.09
C LYS A 256 27.97 -7.04 3.67
N GLU A 257 28.22 -8.01 2.80
CA GLU A 257 28.58 -7.76 1.40
C GLU A 257 27.48 -6.96 0.66
N ILE A 258 26.20 -7.32 0.87
CA ILE A 258 25.05 -6.60 0.29
C ILE A 258 25.01 -5.16 0.84
N HIS A 259 25.23 -4.95 2.13
CA HIS A 259 25.22 -3.61 2.73
C HIS A 259 26.37 -2.74 2.18
N ILE A 260 27.58 -3.26 2.07
CA ILE A 260 28.73 -2.55 1.46
C ILE A 260 28.40 -2.13 0.03
N GLN A 261 27.85 -3.04 -0.80
CA GLN A 261 27.47 -2.71 -2.17
C GLN A 261 26.31 -1.69 -2.23
N ARG A 262 25.35 -1.76 -1.31
CA ARG A 262 24.29 -0.76 -1.16
C ARG A 262 24.87 0.60 -0.86
N ASP A 263 25.77 0.70 0.12
CA ASP A 263 26.34 1.96 0.57
C ASP A 263 27.22 2.58 -0.53
N THR A 264 28.02 1.77 -1.20
CA THR A 264 28.77 2.19 -2.40
C THR A 264 27.85 2.72 -3.50
N HIS A 265 26.69 2.05 -3.72
CA HIS A 265 25.70 2.48 -4.71
C HIS A 265 25.09 3.85 -4.36
N LEU A 266 24.79 4.07 -3.08
CA LEU A 266 24.24 5.32 -2.57
C LEU A 266 25.29 6.46 -2.61
N LEU A 267 26.55 6.19 -2.23
CA LEU A 267 27.64 7.15 -2.31
C LEU A 267 27.89 7.64 -3.75
N ASN A 268 27.61 6.78 -4.73
CA ASN A 268 27.67 7.15 -6.15
C ASN A 268 26.41 7.91 -6.64
N GLY A 269 25.59 8.45 -5.73
CA GLY A 269 24.41 9.27 -6.03
C GLY A 269 23.23 8.50 -6.62
N LYS A 270 23.25 7.15 -6.59
CA LYS A 270 22.16 6.31 -7.12
C LYS A 270 21.10 6.05 -6.06
N GLN A 271 19.87 5.86 -6.49
CA GLN A 271 18.73 5.64 -5.59
C GLN A 271 18.70 4.22 -5.03
N LEU A 272 18.26 4.05 -3.79
CA LEU A 272 18.09 2.75 -3.12
C LEU A 272 17.15 1.81 -3.90
N ASP A 273 16.10 2.34 -4.50
CA ASP A 273 15.14 1.54 -5.26
C ASP A 273 15.79 0.90 -6.49
N THR A 274 16.72 1.59 -7.15
CA THR A 274 17.48 1.01 -8.28
C THR A 274 18.40 -0.12 -7.82
N PHE A 275 18.98 0.00 -6.62
CA PHE A 275 19.75 -1.10 -6.03
C PHE A 275 18.87 -2.33 -5.76
N LYS A 276 17.70 -2.13 -5.14
CA LYS A 276 16.73 -3.21 -4.88
C LYS A 276 16.27 -3.89 -6.19
N GLU A 277 16.05 -3.11 -7.24
CA GLU A 277 15.61 -3.63 -8.54
C GLU A 277 16.65 -4.56 -9.20
N ARG A 278 17.94 -4.37 -8.96
CA ARG A 278 19.01 -5.24 -9.51
C ARG A 278 18.78 -6.70 -9.14
N PHE A 279 18.43 -6.99 -7.88
CA PHE A 279 18.15 -8.36 -7.41
C PHE A 279 16.91 -8.95 -8.09
N SER A 280 15.85 -8.17 -8.23
CA SER A 280 14.62 -8.62 -8.86
C SER A 280 14.81 -8.87 -10.36
N LYS A 281 15.56 -8.00 -11.06
CA LYS A 281 15.87 -8.15 -12.49
C LYS A 281 16.79 -9.35 -12.73
N ALA A 282 17.84 -9.50 -11.91
CA ALA A 282 18.76 -10.62 -12.04
C ALA A 282 18.03 -11.96 -11.84
N PHE A 283 17.16 -12.05 -10.82
CA PHE A 283 16.38 -13.27 -10.58
C PHE A 283 15.38 -13.54 -11.70
N HIS A 284 14.67 -12.50 -12.18
CA HIS A 284 13.74 -12.63 -13.30
C HIS A 284 14.41 -13.11 -14.59
N ASN A 285 15.57 -12.55 -14.92
CA ASN A 285 16.32 -12.96 -16.11
C ASN A 285 16.78 -14.42 -15.98
N ALA A 286 17.33 -14.80 -14.82
CA ALA A 286 17.79 -16.17 -14.58
C ALA A 286 16.64 -17.20 -14.66
N THR A 287 15.48 -16.90 -14.08
CA THR A 287 14.32 -17.79 -14.16
C THR A 287 13.73 -17.90 -15.55
N ASN A 288 13.80 -16.82 -16.35
CA ASN A 288 13.40 -16.88 -17.76
C ASN A 288 14.36 -17.72 -18.60
N GLU A 289 15.67 -17.68 -18.32
CA GLU A 289 16.70 -18.44 -19.04
C GLU A 289 16.49 -19.96 -18.87
N ILE A 290 16.07 -20.40 -17.66
CA ILE A 290 15.73 -21.80 -17.39
C ILE A 290 14.25 -22.13 -17.65
N ASN A 291 13.49 -21.24 -18.29
CA ASN A 291 12.05 -21.40 -18.56
C ASN A 291 11.21 -21.69 -17.30
N CYS A 292 11.58 -21.16 -16.13
CA CYS A 292 10.86 -21.36 -14.89
C CYS A 292 9.73 -20.32 -14.75
N ASP A 293 8.51 -20.80 -14.45
CA ASP A 293 7.31 -19.96 -14.25
C ASP A 293 7.38 -19.03 -13.01
N SER A 294 8.32 -19.29 -12.10
CA SER A 294 8.47 -18.61 -10.81
C SER A 294 9.42 -17.41 -10.91
N ASN A 295 9.05 -16.41 -11.68
CA ASN A 295 9.91 -15.32 -12.17
C ASN A 295 10.01 -14.09 -11.28
N THR A 296 9.64 -14.15 -10.02
CA THR A 296 9.80 -13.03 -9.07
C THR A 296 10.66 -13.41 -7.89
N LEU A 297 11.57 -12.54 -7.45
CA LEU A 297 12.43 -12.78 -6.29
C LEU A 297 11.64 -13.20 -5.03
N HIS A 298 10.38 -12.76 -4.92
CA HIS A 298 9.52 -13.12 -3.79
C HIS A 298 9.14 -14.60 -3.76
N CYS A 299 9.29 -15.34 -4.87
CA CYS A 299 9.06 -16.78 -4.89
C CYS A 299 10.08 -17.53 -4.00
N LEU A 300 11.30 -17.01 -3.79
CA LEU A 300 12.28 -17.58 -2.86
C LEU A 300 11.74 -17.60 -1.43
N ARG A 301 11.02 -16.56 -1.01
CA ARG A 301 10.33 -16.56 0.28
C ARG A 301 9.15 -17.54 0.30
N HIS A 302 8.45 -17.72 -0.82
CA HIS A 302 7.40 -18.74 -0.91
C HIS A 302 8.00 -20.15 -0.85
N THR A 303 9.15 -20.37 -1.49
CA THR A 303 9.91 -21.61 -1.41
C THR A 303 10.33 -21.89 0.03
N TYR A 304 10.94 -20.94 0.73
CA TYR A 304 11.24 -21.05 2.15
C TYR A 304 10.01 -21.45 2.98
N ALA A 305 8.88 -20.79 2.77
CA ALA A 305 7.65 -21.08 3.50
C ALA A 305 7.14 -22.51 3.24
N VAL A 306 7.22 -22.96 1.99
CA VAL A 306 6.82 -24.32 1.59
C VAL A 306 7.76 -25.37 2.20
N THR A 307 9.08 -25.14 2.16
CA THR A 307 10.04 -26.07 2.75
C THR A 307 9.90 -26.15 4.28
N GLN A 308 9.67 -25.00 4.96
CA GLN A 308 9.36 -25.01 6.39
C GLN A 308 8.06 -25.74 6.70
N TRP A 309 7.02 -25.56 5.88
CA TRP A 309 5.76 -26.29 6.01
C TRP A 309 5.95 -27.80 5.85
N ILE A 310 6.72 -28.23 4.86
CA ILE A 310 7.02 -29.65 4.66
C ILE A 310 7.69 -30.24 5.91
N THR A 311 8.67 -29.56 6.48
CA THR A 311 9.50 -30.10 7.57
C THR A 311 8.82 -30.04 8.93
N SER A 312 8.21 -28.90 9.29
CA SER A 312 7.59 -28.71 10.61
C SER A 312 6.19 -29.26 10.71
N ASN A 313 5.44 -29.23 9.60
CA ASN A 313 3.99 -29.51 9.56
C ASN A 313 3.19 -28.60 10.53
N ASP A 314 3.77 -27.44 10.90
CA ASP A 314 3.15 -26.47 11.79
C ASP A 314 3.03 -25.10 11.08
N ILE A 315 1.79 -24.71 10.77
CA ILE A 315 1.52 -23.47 10.06
C ILE A 315 1.78 -22.24 10.94
N TYR A 316 1.70 -22.35 12.25
CA TYR A 316 1.98 -21.27 13.18
C TYR A 316 3.49 -21.02 13.30
N GLU A 317 4.29 -22.09 13.28
CA GLU A 317 5.76 -21.98 13.19
C GLU A 317 6.14 -21.25 11.91
N VAL A 318 5.64 -21.69 10.75
CA VAL A 318 5.87 -21.00 9.47
C VAL A 318 5.43 -19.54 9.49
N LYS A 319 4.27 -19.24 10.09
CA LYS A 319 3.80 -17.86 10.28
C LYS A 319 4.82 -17.02 11.06
N ASN A 320 5.34 -17.55 12.17
CA ASN A 320 6.29 -16.86 13.03
C ASN A 320 7.64 -16.64 12.32
N LEU A 321 8.17 -17.66 11.67
CA LEU A 321 9.41 -17.61 10.86
C LEU A 321 9.31 -16.56 9.75
N LEU A 322 8.14 -16.44 9.12
CA LEU A 322 7.90 -15.44 8.08
C LEU A 322 7.59 -14.04 8.64
N GLY A 323 7.24 -13.92 9.92
CA GLY A 323 6.75 -12.67 10.50
C GLY A 323 5.43 -12.19 9.86
N HIS A 324 4.48 -13.11 9.68
CA HIS A 324 3.13 -12.77 9.25
C HIS A 324 2.26 -12.40 10.45
N THR A 325 1.52 -11.30 10.35
CA THR A 325 0.59 -10.86 11.41
C THR A 325 -0.65 -11.74 11.50
N SER A 326 -1.10 -12.30 10.37
CA SER A 326 -2.26 -13.19 10.30
C SER A 326 -1.87 -14.57 9.78
N VAL A 327 -2.38 -15.62 10.43
CA VAL A 327 -2.21 -17.02 10.00
C VAL A 327 -2.84 -17.26 8.62
N THR A 328 -3.95 -16.60 8.30
CA THR A 328 -4.64 -16.71 7.01
C THR A 328 -3.73 -16.43 5.81
N THR A 329 -2.70 -15.59 5.99
CA THR A 329 -1.69 -15.35 4.94
C THR A 329 -0.80 -16.58 4.73
N THR A 330 -0.62 -17.40 5.75
CA THR A 330 0.26 -18.57 5.77
C THR A 330 -0.49 -19.85 5.40
N GLU A 331 -1.77 -19.98 5.73
CA GLU A 331 -2.63 -21.15 5.43
C GLU A 331 -2.63 -21.54 3.96
N ARG A 332 -2.32 -20.61 3.08
CA ARG A 332 -2.18 -20.87 1.63
C ARG A 332 -1.10 -21.92 1.30
N TYR A 333 -0.08 -22.07 2.17
CA TYR A 333 0.96 -23.07 1.99
C TYR A 333 0.50 -24.47 2.37
N ALA A 334 -0.45 -24.59 3.30
CA ALA A 334 -1.07 -25.87 3.66
C ALA A 334 -2.04 -26.41 2.59
N GLN A 335 -2.37 -25.60 1.56
CA GLN A 335 -3.24 -26.03 0.47
C GLN A 335 -2.50 -26.76 -0.66
N PHE A 336 -1.17 -26.86 -0.60
CA PHE A 336 -0.40 -27.59 -1.58
C PHE A 336 -0.57 -29.12 -1.39
N ASN A 337 -0.58 -29.86 -2.50
CA ASN A 337 -0.54 -31.32 -2.47
C ASN A 337 0.83 -31.78 -2.00
N LEU A 338 0.87 -32.61 -0.95
CA LEU A 338 2.13 -33.08 -0.33
C LEU A 338 2.95 -33.99 -1.26
N ASP A 339 2.31 -34.81 -2.10
CA ASP A 339 3.03 -35.70 -3.02
C ASP A 339 3.78 -34.90 -4.07
N ARG A 340 3.15 -33.81 -4.56
CA ARG A 340 3.82 -32.87 -5.46
C ARG A 340 4.98 -32.16 -4.76
N LEU A 341 4.78 -31.72 -3.53
CA LEU A 341 5.85 -31.09 -2.76
C LEU A 341 7.02 -32.05 -2.47
N ALA A 342 6.75 -33.36 -2.28
CA ALA A 342 7.78 -34.37 -2.12
C ALA A 342 8.63 -34.53 -3.38
N GLN A 343 8.03 -34.40 -4.56
CA GLN A 343 8.75 -34.41 -5.84
C GLN A 343 9.58 -33.16 -6.07
N ASP A 344 8.99 -31.97 -5.78
CA ASP A 344 9.63 -30.68 -6.01
C ASP A 344 10.71 -30.35 -4.95
N PHE A 345 10.61 -30.95 -3.74
CA PHE A 345 11.50 -30.74 -2.59
C PHE A 345 11.90 -32.06 -1.92
N PRO A 346 12.60 -32.94 -2.61
CA PRO A 346 12.98 -34.25 -2.07
C PRO A 346 13.84 -34.13 -0.80
N SER A 347 14.74 -33.14 -0.71
CA SER A 347 15.59 -32.92 0.47
C SER A 347 14.76 -32.55 1.71
N ALA A 348 13.84 -31.63 1.60
CA ALA A 348 12.96 -31.23 2.69
C ALA A 348 12.02 -32.38 3.13
N TYR A 349 11.55 -33.18 2.18
CA TYR A 349 10.69 -34.32 2.47
C TYR A 349 11.42 -35.44 3.22
N GLN A 350 12.70 -35.70 2.90
CA GLN A 350 13.54 -36.63 3.66
C GLN A 350 13.70 -36.19 5.14
N VAL A 351 13.86 -34.89 5.39
CA VAL A 351 13.89 -34.37 6.76
C VAL A 351 12.56 -34.62 7.47
N ARG A 352 11.42 -34.35 6.83
CA ARG A 352 10.09 -34.69 7.35
C ARG A 352 9.97 -36.13 7.79
N LEU A 353 10.37 -37.08 6.93
CA LEU A 353 10.30 -38.49 7.24
C LEU A 353 11.15 -38.89 8.46
N LYS A 354 12.33 -38.27 8.62
CA LYS A 354 13.15 -38.44 9.82
C LYS A 354 12.48 -37.94 11.08
N VAL A 355 11.89 -36.70 11.02
CA VAL A 355 11.14 -36.10 12.13
C VAL A 355 9.95 -36.95 12.56
N GLU A 356 9.16 -37.44 11.60
CA GLU A 356 8.02 -38.33 11.88
C GLU A 356 8.43 -39.67 12.54
N LYS A 357 9.56 -40.22 12.10
CA LYS A 357 10.12 -41.43 12.74
C LYS A 357 10.55 -41.19 14.19
N VAL A 358 11.22 -40.04 14.46
CA VAL A 358 11.64 -39.65 15.83
C VAL A 358 10.43 -39.44 16.73
N ARG A 359 9.42 -38.72 16.26
CA ARG A 359 8.17 -38.50 17.00
C ARG A 359 7.41 -39.79 17.33
N LYS A 360 7.40 -40.78 16.40
CA LYS A 360 6.77 -42.08 16.64
C LYS A 360 7.54 -42.94 17.63
N ASN A 361 8.87 -42.79 17.71
CA ASN A 361 9.72 -43.55 18.60
C ASN A 361 9.94 -42.92 19.98
N GLY A 362 9.24 -41.82 20.30
CA GLY A 362 9.22 -41.20 21.63
C GLY A 362 10.54 -40.59 22.11
N SER A 363 11.48 -40.25 21.22
CA SER A 363 12.75 -39.60 21.57
C SER A 363 12.69 -38.12 21.28
N ASP A 364 12.70 -37.28 22.33
CA ASP A 364 12.85 -35.81 22.28
C ASP A 364 14.31 -35.44 21.94
N THR A 365 14.76 -35.68 20.72
CA THR A 365 16.06 -35.16 20.30
C THR A 365 15.86 -33.85 19.56
N PRO A 366 16.50 -32.70 19.96
CA PRO A 366 16.41 -31.43 19.24
C PRO A 366 16.99 -31.63 17.83
N LEU A 367 16.20 -31.27 16.83
CA LEU A 367 16.64 -31.23 15.43
C LEU A 367 17.53 -30.03 15.19
N GLY A 368 18.85 -30.22 15.29
CA GLY A 368 19.82 -29.30 14.73
C GLY A 368 19.81 -29.43 13.21
N ASP A 369 19.81 -28.30 12.53
CA ASP A 369 19.94 -28.06 11.09
C ASP A 369 18.65 -27.97 10.28
N THR A 370 18.46 -26.78 9.71
CA THR A 370 17.42 -26.50 8.71
C THR A 370 17.70 -27.29 7.43
N PRO A 371 16.67 -27.80 6.71
CA PRO A 371 16.83 -28.64 5.53
C PRO A 371 17.58 -28.01 4.35
N LEU A 372 17.83 -26.72 4.42
CA LEU A 372 18.53 -25.94 3.39
C LEU A 372 20.05 -25.84 3.64
N SER A 373 20.57 -26.43 4.72
CA SER A 373 22.04 -26.57 4.94
C SER A 373 22.73 -27.49 3.91
N LEU A 374 21.96 -28.24 3.15
CA LEU A 374 22.45 -29.12 2.08
C LEU A 374 22.75 -28.42 0.75
N LEU A 375 22.52 -27.10 0.69
CA LEU A 375 22.83 -26.24 -0.50
C LEU A 375 24.13 -25.45 -0.32
N ASN A 376 24.91 -25.73 0.76
CA ASN A 376 26.24 -25.14 1.00
C ASN A 376 27.32 -26.01 0.42
#